data_323f8727809bb3731ef98b1313ed084d
#
_entry.id   323f8727809bb3731ef98b1313ed084d
#
_cell.length_a   1.000
_cell.length_b   1.000
_cell.length_c   1.000
_cell.angle_alpha   90.00
_cell.angle_beta   90.00
_cell.angle_gamma   90.00
#
_symmetry.space_group_name_H-M   'P 1'
#
loop_
_entity.id
_entity.type
_entity.pdbx_description
1 polymer ?
#
loop_
_entity_poly.entity_id
_entity_poly.type
_entity_poly.pdbx_seq_one_letter_code
_entity_poly.pdbx_strand_id
1 'polypeptide(L)'
;METQSLSRTDRHSQSSGAHAGVAPAVSGPRESRITVQELVVNERGGYRFLPGVPFLSFGVVAADGFEIVRTTFRQPRPFASGMADIERALKASGLPVHALCGLELRSARPLSRQEFGEFNQAYIRHLKAAGLVIGDDIPVTRTNVAFSASERLTDGMSGAPDVTIHAWSHSRPATPRVRATAPTFVLAGIPEIRNLRAAGLGRERPDIVAMGDTTSDGFPTLAALRQKTEFILTALDQTMRTLGVEWADVTGVQLYTVHNAHPLLADLILPRLGVAARLGVEWHHAGPPGVHVEIGVRGMRQEITA
;
A
#
# COMPACT_ATOMS: atom_id res chain seq x y z
N MET A 1 8.76 -45.02 64.56
CA MET A 1 8.08 -46.34 64.45
C MET A 1 8.07 -46.58 62.99
N GLU A 2 9.01 -47.26 62.64
CA GLU A 2 9.18 -48.62 62.06
C GLU A 2 8.98 -48.60 60.57
N THR A 3 9.99 -48.72 59.86
CA THR A 3 11.00 -49.76 59.54
C THR A 3 10.57 -50.67 58.40
N GLN A 4 11.50 -50.72 57.44
CA GLN A 4 11.99 -51.91 56.71
C GLN A 4 11.11 -52.45 55.56
N SER A 5 11.59 -53.02 54.49
CA SER A 5 12.89 -53.65 54.20
C SER A 5 12.93 -54.04 52.67
N LEU A 6 14.02 -53.86 52.07
CA LEU A 6 14.86 -54.75 51.24
C LEU A 6 14.26 -55.99 50.55
N SER A 7 14.52 -56.18 49.22
CA SER A 7 15.44 -57.22 48.68
C SER A 7 15.26 -57.27 47.16
N ARG A 8 16.24 -57.08 46.33
CA ARG A 8 17.35 -57.89 45.85
C ARG A 8 16.97 -59.13 45.04
N THR A 9 17.53 -59.20 43.89
CA THR A 9 18.15 -60.22 43.01
C THR A 9 17.33 -60.48 41.75
N ASP A 10 17.86 -60.83 40.56
CA ASP A 10 19.19 -61.02 40.00
C ASP A 10 19.04 -61.03 38.47
N ARG A 11 20.12 -60.59 37.81
CA ARG A 11 20.68 -60.95 36.50
C ARG A 11 19.93 -61.95 35.59
N HIS A 12 19.81 -61.56 34.30
CA HIS A 12 20.51 -62.32 33.23
C HIS A 12 20.67 -61.51 31.94
N SER A 13 21.84 -61.56 31.43
CA SER A 13 22.35 -61.02 30.18
C SER A 13 21.78 -61.75 28.98
N GLN A 14 21.60 -61.07 27.86
CA GLN A 14 22.15 -61.48 26.52
C GLN A 14 21.92 -60.41 25.45
N SER A 15 22.91 -60.02 24.93
CA SER A 15 23.51 -59.57 23.64
C SER A 15 22.62 -59.41 22.42
N SER A 16 23.03 -58.36 21.69
CA SER A 16 23.19 -58.19 20.25
C SER A 16 22.05 -57.59 19.45
N GLY A 17 22.37 -56.51 18.74
CA GLY A 17 21.60 -56.01 17.61
C GLY A 17 21.75 -54.51 17.43
N ALA A 18 22.91 -54.09 16.88
CA ALA A 18 23.09 -52.72 16.42
C ALA A 18 22.22 -52.46 15.17
N HIS A 19 21.27 -51.55 15.29
CA HIS A 19 20.71 -50.86 14.16
C HIS A 19 20.89 -49.35 14.37
N ALA A 20 21.80 -48.78 13.61
CA ALA A 20 22.00 -47.36 13.49
C ALA A 20 20.74 -46.72 12.87
N GLY A 21 19.88 -46.14 13.70
CA GLY A 21 18.83 -45.29 13.27
C GLY A 21 19.37 -43.92 12.89
N VAL A 22 19.38 -43.64 11.59
CA VAL A 22 19.65 -42.29 11.07
C VAL A 22 18.58 -41.36 11.58
N ALA A 23 18.98 -40.40 12.41
CA ALA A 23 18.10 -39.31 12.84
C ALA A 23 17.67 -38.49 11.61
N PRO A 24 16.38 -38.12 11.50
CA PRO A 24 15.96 -37.24 10.42
C PRO A 24 16.62 -35.88 10.59
N ALA A 25 17.26 -35.41 9.50
CA ALA A 25 17.83 -34.08 9.44
C ALA A 25 16.76 -33.06 9.75
N VAL A 26 16.96 -32.28 10.82
CA VAL A 26 16.16 -31.08 11.13
C VAL A 26 16.39 -30.11 9.99
N SER A 27 15.41 -29.99 9.10
CA SER A 27 15.38 -28.95 8.09
C SER A 27 15.29 -27.61 8.81
N GLY A 28 16.37 -26.85 8.83
CA GLY A 28 16.38 -25.48 9.29
C GLY A 28 15.34 -24.62 8.53
N PRO A 29 14.93 -23.50 9.08
CA PRO A 29 13.93 -22.65 8.44
C PRO A 29 14.44 -22.30 7.02
N ARG A 30 13.64 -22.66 6.01
CA ARG A 30 13.89 -22.23 4.63
C ARG A 30 13.89 -20.71 4.65
N GLU A 31 15.05 -20.11 4.46
CA GLU A 31 15.14 -18.70 4.09
C GLU A 31 14.20 -18.50 2.89
N SER A 32 13.13 -17.76 3.12
CA SER A 32 12.26 -17.31 2.05
C SER A 32 13.13 -16.43 1.14
N ARG A 33 13.53 -16.94 -0.01
CA ARG A 33 14.16 -16.15 -1.05
C ARG A 33 13.22 -14.98 -1.32
N ILE A 34 13.65 -13.78 -0.96
CA ILE A 34 12.98 -12.54 -1.35
C ILE A 34 13.08 -12.53 -2.88
N THR A 35 11.98 -12.87 -3.54
CA THR A 35 11.88 -12.73 -4.99
C THR A 35 11.90 -11.24 -5.26
N VAL A 36 12.98 -10.73 -5.85
CA VAL A 36 13.03 -9.34 -6.33
C VAL A 36 11.91 -9.22 -7.34
N GLN A 37 10.94 -8.39 -7.03
CA GLN A 37 9.80 -8.17 -7.89
C GLN A 37 10.24 -7.25 -9.02
N GLU A 38 10.14 -7.73 -10.26
CA GLU A 38 10.52 -6.95 -11.44
C GLU A 38 9.46 -5.90 -11.77
N LEU A 39 9.92 -4.74 -12.24
CA LEU A 39 9.04 -3.69 -12.75
C LEU A 39 8.52 -4.08 -14.13
N VAL A 40 7.23 -3.87 -14.33
CA VAL A 40 6.60 -4.04 -15.64
C VAL A 40 6.63 -2.71 -16.39
N VAL A 41 6.98 -2.77 -17.67
CA VAL A 41 7.05 -1.57 -18.53
C VAL A 41 5.68 -1.29 -19.14
N ASN A 42 5.20 -0.07 -18.98
CA ASN A 42 4.09 0.49 -19.74
C ASN A 42 4.64 1.42 -20.83
N GLU A 43 5.03 0.86 -21.96
CA GLU A 43 5.60 1.65 -23.09
C GLU A 43 4.64 2.73 -23.58
N ARG A 44 3.35 2.41 -23.71
CA ARG A 44 2.32 3.35 -24.16
C ARG A 44 2.08 4.48 -23.18
N GLY A 45 2.30 4.20 -21.89
CA GLY A 45 2.14 5.16 -20.79
C GLY A 45 3.40 5.94 -20.48
N GLY A 46 4.59 5.52 -20.92
CA GLY A 46 5.85 6.18 -20.59
C GLY A 46 6.27 6.03 -19.14
N TYR A 47 5.97 4.90 -18.49
CA TYR A 47 6.38 4.61 -17.13
C TYR A 47 6.57 3.10 -16.87
N ARG A 48 7.20 2.78 -15.76
CA ARG A 48 7.31 1.42 -15.23
C ARG A 48 6.52 1.34 -13.93
N PHE A 49 5.99 0.17 -13.62
CA PHE A 49 5.21 -0.02 -12.41
C PHE A 49 5.57 -1.31 -11.68
N LEU A 50 5.37 -1.31 -10.38
CA LEU A 50 5.49 -2.47 -9.52
C LEU A 50 4.10 -3.12 -9.42
N PRO A 51 3.90 -4.33 -9.99
CA PRO A 51 2.64 -5.04 -9.86
C PRO A 51 2.20 -5.16 -8.40
N GLY A 52 0.92 -4.95 -8.15
CA GLY A 52 0.34 -4.93 -6.82
C GLY A 52 -0.75 -5.98 -6.62
N VAL A 53 -1.90 -5.53 -6.18
CA VAL A 53 -3.13 -6.32 -6.06
C VAL A 53 -3.97 -6.16 -7.33
N PRO A 54 -5.00 -7.00 -7.58
CA PRO A 54 -5.75 -6.99 -8.84
C PRO A 54 -6.38 -5.66 -9.26
N PHE A 55 -6.43 -4.68 -8.37
CA PHE A 55 -7.07 -3.39 -8.62
C PHE A 55 -6.12 -2.18 -8.53
N LEU A 56 -4.81 -2.38 -8.31
CA LEU A 56 -3.82 -1.30 -8.33
C LEU A 56 -2.38 -1.84 -8.42
N SER A 57 -1.45 -1.01 -8.89
CA SER A 57 0.00 -1.20 -8.73
C SER A 57 0.47 -0.59 -7.41
N PHE A 58 1.55 -1.13 -6.83
CA PHE A 58 2.11 -0.60 -5.58
C PHE A 58 2.86 0.72 -5.77
N GLY A 59 3.33 0.97 -6.98
CA GLY A 59 3.99 2.21 -7.30
C GLY A 59 4.35 2.28 -8.77
N VAL A 60 4.54 3.49 -9.25
CA VAL A 60 4.98 3.77 -10.62
C VAL A 60 6.15 4.75 -10.60
N VAL A 61 7.05 4.60 -11.55
CA VAL A 61 8.18 5.48 -11.80
C VAL A 61 8.24 5.84 -13.28
N ALA A 62 8.48 7.10 -13.60
CA ALA A 62 8.59 7.57 -14.97
C ALA A 62 9.68 6.80 -15.73
N ALA A 63 9.42 6.46 -16.98
CA ALA A 63 10.43 5.92 -17.88
C ALA A 63 11.42 7.03 -18.31
N ASP A 64 12.56 6.64 -18.85
CA ASP A 64 13.55 7.59 -19.36
C ASP A 64 12.95 8.54 -20.39
N GLY A 65 13.15 9.83 -20.19
CA GLY A 65 12.58 10.86 -21.04
C GLY A 65 11.13 11.26 -20.72
N PHE A 66 10.56 10.71 -19.66
CA PHE A 66 9.23 11.05 -19.15
C PHE A 66 9.30 11.66 -17.75
N GLU A 67 8.22 12.30 -17.35
CA GLU A 67 7.96 12.78 -15.99
C GLU A 67 6.52 12.47 -15.61
N ILE A 68 6.26 12.27 -14.32
CA ILE A 68 4.92 12.14 -13.75
C ILE A 68 4.50 13.49 -13.19
N VAL A 69 3.28 13.91 -13.52
CA VAL A 69 2.62 15.14 -13.05
C VAL A 69 1.37 14.75 -12.28
N ARG A 70 1.13 15.45 -11.16
CA ARG A 70 -0.10 15.28 -10.34
C ARG A 70 -1.05 16.45 -10.58
N THR A 71 -2.33 16.14 -10.73
CA THR A 71 -3.39 17.14 -10.86
C THR A 71 -4.45 16.92 -9.78
N THR A 72 -4.71 17.95 -8.97
CA THR A 72 -5.77 17.96 -7.97
C THR A 72 -7.00 18.65 -8.55
N PHE A 73 -8.17 18.01 -8.46
CA PHE A 73 -9.42 18.69 -8.79
C PHE A 73 -9.78 19.69 -7.69
N ARG A 74 -10.16 20.91 -8.06
CA ARG A 74 -10.66 21.92 -7.10
C ARG A 74 -11.85 21.42 -6.29
N GLN A 75 -12.68 20.61 -6.93
CA GLN A 75 -13.77 19.89 -6.30
C GLN A 75 -13.64 18.42 -6.70
N PRO A 76 -13.63 17.48 -5.73
CA PRO A 76 -13.60 16.06 -6.04
C PRO A 76 -14.74 15.69 -7.01
N ARG A 77 -14.45 14.85 -7.97
CA ARG A 77 -15.39 14.44 -9.01
C ARG A 77 -15.90 13.02 -8.74
N PRO A 78 -17.22 12.76 -8.88
CA PRO A 78 -17.72 11.38 -8.86
C PRO A 78 -16.91 10.52 -9.82
N PHE A 79 -16.62 9.26 -9.43
CA PHE A 79 -15.64 8.42 -10.12
C PHE A 79 -15.83 8.38 -11.65
N ALA A 80 -17.05 8.10 -12.12
CA ALA A 80 -17.31 7.96 -13.56
C ALA A 80 -17.09 9.28 -14.33
N SER A 81 -17.60 10.41 -13.82
CA SER A 81 -17.43 11.72 -14.45
C SER A 81 -15.98 12.19 -14.35
N GLY A 82 -15.32 11.93 -13.22
CA GLY A 82 -13.90 12.23 -13.02
C GLY A 82 -12.99 11.48 -14.00
N MET A 83 -13.26 10.21 -14.27
CA MET A 83 -12.52 9.45 -15.29
C MET A 83 -12.73 10.04 -16.69
N ALA A 84 -13.96 10.43 -17.05
CA ALA A 84 -14.23 11.09 -18.32
C ALA A 84 -13.52 12.46 -18.43
N ASP A 85 -13.42 13.21 -17.33
CA ASP A 85 -12.68 14.48 -17.29
C ASP A 85 -11.17 14.24 -17.49
N ILE A 86 -10.61 13.21 -16.85
CA ILE A 86 -9.20 12.81 -17.02
C ILE A 86 -8.91 12.40 -18.46
N GLU A 87 -9.71 11.53 -19.04
CA GLU A 87 -9.55 11.10 -20.44
C GLU A 87 -9.58 12.29 -21.41
N ARG A 88 -10.50 13.23 -21.18
CA ARG A 88 -10.60 14.45 -21.97
C ARG A 88 -9.36 15.34 -21.81
N ALA A 89 -8.87 15.49 -20.59
CA ALA A 89 -7.67 16.28 -20.29
C ALA A 89 -6.41 15.66 -20.93
N LEU A 90 -6.24 14.35 -20.84
CA LEU A 90 -5.14 13.63 -21.50
C LEU A 90 -5.21 13.79 -23.01
N LYS A 91 -6.38 13.59 -23.62
CA LYS A 91 -6.59 13.77 -25.05
C LYS A 91 -6.29 15.20 -25.51
N ALA A 92 -6.74 16.20 -24.76
CA ALA A 92 -6.47 17.61 -25.06
C ALA A 92 -4.97 17.95 -24.97
N SER A 93 -4.22 17.21 -24.15
CA SER A 93 -2.76 17.33 -24.04
C SER A 93 -1.99 16.47 -25.05
N GLY A 94 -2.67 15.77 -25.96
CA GLY A 94 -2.05 14.87 -26.93
C GLY A 94 -1.50 13.58 -26.31
N LEU A 95 -1.95 13.23 -25.10
CA LEU A 95 -1.50 12.05 -24.38
C LEU A 95 -2.51 10.89 -24.51
N PRO A 96 -2.02 9.64 -24.58
CA PRO A 96 -2.89 8.48 -24.56
C PRO A 96 -3.49 8.27 -23.16
N VAL A 97 -4.64 7.60 -23.06
CA VAL A 97 -5.23 7.23 -21.78
C VAL A 97 -4.26 6.40 -20.92
N HIS A 98 -3.37 5.63 -21.54
CA HIS A 98 -2.33 4.82 -20.90
C HIS A 98 -1.31 5.65 -20.10
N ALA A 99 -1.26 6.97 -20.29
CA ALA A 99 -0.44 7.87 -19.49
C ALA A 99 -0.95 8.01 -18.05
N LEU A 100 -2.24 7.71 -17.79
CA LEU A 100 -2.78 7.68 -16.44
C LEU A 100 -2.02 6.63 -15.59
N CYS A 101 -1.46 7.06 -14.46
CA CYS A 101 -0.64 6.21 -13.62
C CYS A 101 -0.98 6.25 -12.13
N GLY A 102 -1.86 7.16 -11.68
CA GLY A 102 -2.26 7.23 -10.28
C GLY A 102 -3.61 7.89 -10.06
N LEU A 103 -4.36 7.43 -9.05
CA LEU A 103 -5.64 7.98 -8.61
C LEU A 103 -5.68 8.12 -7.10
N GLU A 104 -6.13 9.28 -6.62
CA GLU A 104 -6.44 9.51 -5.21
C GLU A 104 -7.95 9.60 -5.04
N LEU A 105 -8.51 8.56 -4.43
CA LEU A 105 -9.94 8.42 -4.24
C LEU A 105 -10.36 8.84 -2.83
N ARG A 106 -11.56 9.39 -2.72
CA ARG A 106 -12.18 9.81 -1.47
C ARG A 106 -13.62 9.33 -1.43
N SER A 107 -14.08 8.95 -0.24
CA SER A 107 -15.49 8.68 0.06
C SER A 107 -15.95 9.49 1.26
N ALA A 108 -17.25 9.79 1.36
CA ALA A 108 -17.80 10.59 2.46
C ALA A 108 -17.64 9.90 3.83
N ARG A 109 -17.71 8.57 3.85
CA ARG A 109 -17.47 7.71 5.02
C ARG A 109 -16.63 6.47 4.63
N PRO A 110 -16.10 5.72 5.60
CA PRO A 110 -15.49 4.43 5.33
C PRO A 110 -16.48 3.51 4.58
N LEU A 111 -15.99 2.86 3.53
CA LEU A 111 -16.73 1.82 2.84
C LEU A 111 -16.77 0.57 3.71
N SER A 112 -17.92 -0.09 3.79
CA SER A 112 -17.98 -1.44 4.31
C SER A 112 -17.16 -2.39 3.42
N ARG A 113 -16.85 -3.57 3.92
CA ARG A 113 -16.11 -4.57 3.13
C ARG A 113 -16.83 -4.95 1.83
N GLN A 114 -18.15 -5.03 1.88
CA GLN A 114 -18.97 -5.32 0.70
C GLN A 114 -18.91 -4.17 -0.30
N GLU A 115 -19.19 -2.94 0.13
CA GLU A 115 -19.13 -1.73 -0.70
C GLU A 115 -17.73 -1.54 -1.34
N PHE A 116 -16.68 -1.79 -0.57
CA PHE A 116 -15.31 -1.74 -1.09
C PHE A 116 -15.06 -2.80 -2.17
N GLY A 117 -15.57 -4.02 -1.97
CA GLY A 117 -15.51 -5.09 -2.98
C GLY A 117 -16.27 -4.75 -4.25
N GLU A 118 -17.50 -4.25 -4.13
CA GLU A 118 -18.35 -3.84 -5.26
C GLU A 118 -17.72 -2.68 -6.04
N PHE A 119 -17.20 -1.67 -5.33
CA PHE A 119 -16.46 -0.57 -5.94
C PHE A 119 -15.22 -1.07 -6.69
N ASN A 120 -14.42 -1.95 -6.09
CA ASN A 120 -13.23 -2.50 -6.76
C ASN A 120 -13.59 -3.25 -8.05
N GLN A 121 -14.68 -4.01 -8.07
CA GLN A 121 -15.15 -4.66 -9.28
C GLN A 121 -15.56 -3.66 -10.37
N ALA A 122 -16.29 -2.60 -10.00
CA ALA A 122 -16.68 -1.54 -10.93
C ALA A 122 -15.44 -0.78 -11.46
N TYR A 123 -14.50 -0.47 -10.58
CA TYR A 123 -13.22 0.15 -10.91
C TYR A 123 -12.41 -0.68 -11.91
N ILE A 124 -12.23 -1.97 -11.65
CA ILE A 124 -11.52 -2.89 -12.55
C ILE A 124 -12.20 -2.95 -13.91
N ARG A 125 -13.54 -3.07 -13.95
CA ARG A 125 -14.27 -3.08 -15.22
C ARG A 125 -14.05 -1.79 -16.01
N HIS A 126 -14.06 -0.64 -15.34
CA HIS A 126 -13.83 0.65 -16.00
C HIS A 126 -12.42 0.73 -16.60
N LEU A 127 -11.39 0.38 -15.82
CA LEU A 127 -10.00 0.42 -16.29
C LEU A 127 -9.75 -0.57 -17.43
N LYS A 128 -10.36 -1.76 -17.38
CA LYS A 128 -10.32 -2.75 -18.48
C LYS A 128 -10.96 -2.19 -19.75
N ALA A 129 -12.12 -1.57 -19.63
CA ALA A 129 -12.82 -0.96 -20.78
C ALA A 129 -12.01 0.19 -21.40
N ALA A 130 -11.26 0.95 -20.58
CA ALA A 130 -10.35 2.00 -21.03
C ALA A 130 -9.00 1.46 -21.59
N GLY A 131 -8.77 0.14 -21.54
CA GLY A 131 -7.52 -0.49 -21.97
C GLY A 131 -6.35 -0.29 -21.00
N LEU A 132 -6.62 0.08 -19.76
CA LEU A 132 -5.63 0.31 -18.70
C LEU A 132 -5.29 -0.99 -17.95
N VAL A 133 -4.88 -2.00 -18.73
CA VAL A 133 -4.42 -3.29 -18.22
C VAL A 133 -3.21 -3.75 -19.03
N ILE A 134 -2.22 -4.33 -18.37
CA ILE A 134 -1.03 -4.91 -19.00
C ILE A 134 -0.88 -6.34 -18.48
N GLY A 135 -1.10 -7.33 -19.35
CA GLY A 135 -1.29 -8.70 -18.91
C GLY A 135 -2.52 -8.79 -17.99
N ASP A 136 -2.33 -9.27 -16.78
CA ASP A 136 -3.36 -9.34 -15.74
C ASP A 136 -3.30 -8.19 -14.73
N ASP A 137 -2.30 -7.30 -14.86
CA ASP A 137 -2.03 -6.25 -13.90
C ASP A 137 -2.69 -4.92 -14.28
N ILE A 138 -3.13 -4.17 -13.26
CA ILE A 138 -3.53 -2.77 -13.39
C ILE A 138 -2.33 -1.89 -13.09
N PRO A 139 -1.84 -1.11 -14.09
CA PRO A 139 -0.64 -0.30 -13.94
C PRO A 139 -0.84 0.98 -13.11
N VAL A 140 -2.09 1.32 -12.77
CA VAL A 140 -2.44 2.56 -12.06
C VAL A 140 -2.32 2.36 -10.55
N THR A 141 -1.58 3.24 -9.85
CA THR A 141 -1.57 3.26 -8.38
C THR A 141 -2.86 3.87 -7.85
N ARG A 142 -3.19 3.60 -6.59
CA ARG A 142 -4.39 4.15 -5.98
C ARG A 142 -4.25 4.32 -4.48
N THR A 143 -4.76 5.45 -3.96
CA THR A 143 -5.18 5.60 -2.57
C THR A 143 -6.69 5.64 -2.49
N ASN A 144 -7.29 5.13 -1.41
CA ASN A 144 -8.73 5.21 -1.18
C ASN A 144 -8.99 5.40 0.31
N VAL A 145 -9.34 6.62 0.70
CA VAL A 145 -9.59 6.98 2.10
C VAL A 145 -10.94 7.68 2.24
N ALA A 146 -11.52 7.58 3.43
CA ALA A 146 -12.74 8.29 3.77
C ALA A 146 -12.42 9.67 4.35
N PHE A 147 -13.22 10.68 4.05
CA PHE A 147 -13.10 12.02 4.67
C PHE A 147 -13.38 12.01 6.17
N SER A 148 -14.19 11.07 6.64
CA SER A 148 -14.55 10.95 8.05
C SER A 148 -14.56 9.50 8.48
N ALA A 149 -14.12 9.25 9.72
CA ALA A 149 -14.33 7.97 10.38
C ALA A 149 -15.72 7.83 10.99
N SER A 150 -16.50 8.93 11.04
CA SER A 150 -17.81 8.95 11.68
C SER A 150 -18.91 8.61 10.68
N GLU A 151 -19.62 7.54 10.92
CA GLU A 151 -20.87 7.23 10.22
C GLU A 151 -21.96 8.29 10.45
N ARG A 152 -21.85 9.06 11.53
CA ARG A 152 -22.85 10.08 11.91
C ARG A 152 -22.96 11.25 10.93
N LEU A 153 -21.92 11.53 10.14
CA LEU A 153 -21.98 12.58 9.11
C LEU A 153 -22.83 12.16 7.89
N THR A 154 -23.24 10.91 7.85
CA THR A 154 -24.04 10.33 6.76
C THR A 154 -25.42 9.87 7.23
N ASP A 155 -25.82 10.22 8.47
CA ASP A 155 -27.17 9.98 8.98
C ASP A 155 -28.20 10.62 8.03
N GLY A 156 -28.98 9.78 7.36
CA GLY A 156 -29.97 10.18 6.35
C GLY A 156 -29.55 10.01 4.88
N MET A 157 -28.29 9.64 4.60
CA MET A 157 -27.87 9.23 3.25
C MET A 157 -28.11 7.75 3.05
N SER A 158 -29.08 7.38 2.26
CA SER A 158 -29.34 5.98 1.89
C SER A 158 -28.41 5.57 0.73
N GLY A 159 -27.81 4.38 0.84
CA GLY A 159 -26.97 3.77 -0.18
C GLY A 159 -25.46 3.87 0.07
N ALA A 160 -24.68 3.19 -0.78
CA ALA A 160 -23.22 3.26 -0.74
C ALA A 160 -22.75 4.70 -1.03
N PRO A 161 -21.75 5.22 -0.29
CA PRO A 161 -21.24 6.56 -0.53
C PRO A 161 -20.57 6.62 -1.90
N ASP A 162 -20.80 7.71 -2.62
CA ASP A 162 -20.09 7.95 -3.87
C ASP A 162 -18.59 8.04 -3.63
N VAL A 163 -17.84 7.25 -4.37
CA VAL A 163 -16.39 7.39 -4.42
C VAL A 163 -16.06 8.46 -5.44
N THR A 164 -15.27 9.44 -5.00
CA THR A 164 -14.86 10.58 -5.83
C THR A 164 -13.36 10.52 -6.12
N ILE A 165 -12.94 11.10 -7.23
CA ILE A 165 -11.54 11.35 -7.55
C ILE A 165 -11.16 12.73 -7.01
N HIS A 166 -10.20 12.76 -6.10
CA HIS A 166 -9.62 13.98 -5.53
C HIS A 166 -8.47 14.48 -6.38
N ALA A 167 -7.55 13.59 -6.76
CA ALA A 167 -6.41 13.90 -7.60
C ALA A 167 -6.05 12.69 -8.49
N TRP A 168 -5.28 12.96 -9.53
CA TRP A 168 -4.80 11.96 -10.45
C TRP A 168 -3.39 12.29 -10.92
N SER A 169 -2.65 11.28 -11.33
CA SER A 169 -1.28 11.41 -11.82
C SER A 169 -1.15 10.79 -13.20
N HIS A 170 -0.38 11.43 -14.05
CA HIS A 170 -0.10 10.94 -15.40
C HIS A 170 1.35 11.20 -15.80
N SER A 171 1.86 10.34 -16.66
CA SER A 171 3.15 10.55 -17.29
C SER A 171 3.02 11.40 -18.55
N ARG A 172 4.08 12.11 -18.87
CA ARG A 172 4.23 12.86 -20.13
C ARG A 172 5.71 12.96 -20.53
N PRO A 173 6.04 13.29 -21.78
CA PRO A 173 7.43 13.60 -22.14
C PRO A 173 8.01 14.68 -21.24
N ALA A 174 9.19 14.42 -20.68
CA ALA A 174 9.87 15.36 -19.80
C ALA A 174 10.47 16.52 -20.56
N THR A 175 10.39 17.72 -19.98
CA THR A 175 11.12 18.86 -20.52
C THR A 175 12.64 18.65 -20.39
N PRO A 176 13.47 19.28 -21.24
CA PRO A 176 14.93 19.10 -21.17
C PRO A 176 15.55 19.39 -19.80
N ARG A 177 14.96 20.33 -19.02
CA ARG A 177 15.41 20.64 -17.64
C ARG A 177 15.12 19.52 -16.64
N VAL A 178 14.08 18.74 -16.87
CA VAL A 178 13.65 17.66 -15.96
C VAL A 178 14.44 16.37 -16.22
N ARG A 179 14.91 16.15 -17.46
CA ARG A 179 15.67 14.94 -17.83
C ARG A 179 16.99 14.76 -17.05
N ALA A 180 17.56 15.83 -16.51
CA ALA A 180 18.82 15.79 -15.78
C ALA A 180 18.64 15.54 -14.26
N THR A 181 17.41 15.31 -13.79
CA THR A 181 17.09 15.16 -12.36
C THR A 181 16.62 13.73 -12.06
N ALA A 182 16.53 13.38 -10.77
CA ALA A 182 16.00 12.09 -10.34
C ALA A 182 14.61 11.78 -10.95
N PRO A 183 14.26 10.51 -11.15
CA PRO A 183 12.97 10.14 -11.75
C PRO A 183 11.80 10.61 -10.89
N THR A 184 10.69 10.93 -11.53
CA THR A 184 9.43 11.20 -10.83
C THR A 184 8.66 9.90 -10.60
N PHE A 185 7.96 9.82 -9.47
CA PHE A 185 7.26 8.61 -9.08
C PHE A 185 6.04 8.89 -8.19
N VAL A 186 5.16 7.93 -8.06
CA VAL A 186 4.07 7.91 -7.08
C VAL A 186 3.86 6.49 -6.58
N LEU A 187 3.71 6.34 -5.27
CA LEU A 187 3.35 5.09 -4.64
C LEU A 187 1.85 5.06 -4.33
N ALA A 188 1.29 3.86 -4.32
CA ALA A 188 -0.01 3.64 -3.69
C ALA A 188 0.08 4.01 -2.21
N GLY A 189 -1.02 4.42 -1.61
CA GLY A 189 -1.11 4.47 -0.15
C GLY A 189 -0.86 3.07 0.42
N ILE A 190 0.09 2.97 1.34
CA ILE A 190 0.43 1.70 2.01
C ILE A 190 -0.22 1.71 3.38
N PRO A 191 -1.22 0.82 3.61
CA PRO A 191 -1.81 0.59 4.92
C PRO A 191 -1.04 -0.48 5.71
N GLU A 192 -1.39 -0.66 6.99
CA GLU A 192 -0.83 -1.72 7.83
C GLU A 192 -1.39 -3.11 7.51
N ILE A 193 -1.23 -3.57 6.28
CA ILE A 193 -1.68 -4.89 5.83
C ILE A 193 -0.46 -5.75 5.48
N ARG A 194 -0.30 -6.88 6.19
CA ARG A 194 0.67 -7.91 5.81
C ARG A 194 0.20 -8.57 4.51
N ASN A 195 1.14 -8.93 3.68
CA ASN A 195 0.84 -9.68 2.47
C ASN A 195 -0.14 -8.99 1.51
N LEU A 196 0.18 -7.75 1.14
CA LEU A 196 -0.60 -6.96 0.18
C LEU A 196 -0.88 -7.68 -1.15
N ARG A 197 -0.02 -8.63 -1.56
CA ARG A 197 -0.26 -9.47 -2.74
C ARG A 197 -1.38 -10.48 -2.55
N ALA A 198 -1.49 -11.09 -1.37
CA ALA A 198 -2.57 -12.03 -1.08
C ALA A 198 -3.90 -11.31 -0.82
N ALA A 199 -3.85 -10.03 -0.52
CA ALA A 199 -5.01 -9.21 -0.17
C ALA A 199 -6.07 -9.10 -1.27
N GLY A 200 -5.74 -9.40 -2.52
CA GLY A 200 -6.64 -9.15 -3.64
C GLY A 200 -7.08 -10.37 -4.43
N LEU A 201 -6.53 -11.55 -4.20
CA LEU A 201 -6.68 -12.67 -5.13
C LEU A 201 -7.69 -13.75 -4.72
N GLY A 202 -8.61 -13.45 -3.84
CA GLY A 202 -9.84 -14.24 -3.68
C GLY A 202 -9.69 -15.60 -3.00
N ARG A 203 -8.53 -16.01 -2.51
CA ARG A 203 -8.34 -17.28 -1.82
C ARG A 203 -7.90 -17.18 -0.36
N GLU A 204 -7.26 -16.09 0.02
CA GLU A 204 -6.92 -15.83 1.43
C GLU A 204 -7.28 -14.39 1.79
N ARG A 205 -7.90 -14.19 2.94
CA ARG A 205 -8.19 -12.86 3.46
C ARG A 205 -6.87 -12.15 3.71
N PRO A 206 -6.74 -10.84 3.38
CA PRO A 206 -5.59 -10.10 3.82
C PRO A 206 -5.55 -10.18 5.35
N ASP A 207 -4.45 -10.67 5.90
CA ASP A 207 -4.19 -10.51 7.31
C ASP A 207 -3.96 -9.02 7.55
N ILE A 208 -5.02 -8.33 7.95
CA ILE A 208 -4.88 -7.02 8.56
C ILE A 208 -3.99 -7.26 9.76
N VAL A 209 -2.85 -6.60 9.78
CA VAL A 209 -1.91 -6.76 10.89
C VAL A 209 -2.61 -6.25 12.15
N ALA A 210 -3.23 -7.15 12.87
CA ALA A 210 -3.61 -6.91 14.26
C ALA A 210 -2.30 -6.80 15.05
N MET A 211 -1.62 -5.65 14.94
CA MET A 211 -0.39 -5.39 15.67
C MET A 211 -0.74 -4.53 16.88
N GLY A 212 -0.52 -5.10 18.05
CA GLY A 212 -0.65 -4.41 19.33
C GLY A 212 -2.09 -4.32 19.85
N ASP A 213 -2.20 -3.74 21.03
CA ASP A 213 -3.43 -3.69 21.81
C ASP A 213 -4.35 -2.56 21.32
N THR A 214 -5.66 -2.84 21.38
CA THR A 214 -6.71 -1.83 21.24
C THR A 214 -7.22 -1.42 22.61
N THR A 215 -7.76 -0.21 22.73
CA THR A 215 -8.52 0.25 23.87
C THR A 215 -9.88 -0.46 23.93
N SER A 216 -10.61 -0.32 25.04
CA SER A 216 -11.93 -0.94 25.22
C SER A 216 -12.98 -0.53 24.19
N ASP A 217 -12.79 0.61 23.53
CA ASP A 217 -13.61 1.15 22.44
C ASP A 217 -13.09 0.79 21.03
N GLY A 218 -12.11 -0.11 20.95
CA GLY A 218 -11.60 -0.66 19.69
C GLY A 218 -10.58 0.22 18.96
N PHE A 219 -10.12 1.32 19.57
CA PHE A 219 -9.07 2.15 18.99
C PHE A 219 -7.67 1.56 19.23
N PRO A 220 -6.69 1.77 18.33
CA PRO A 220 -5.34 1.32 18.55
C PRO A 220 -4.70 2.09 19.72
N THR A 221 -3.96 1.39 20.58
CA THR A 221 -3.07 2.06 21.52
C THR A 221 -1.96 2.79 20.78
N LEU A 222 -1.29 3.74 21.45
CA LEU A 222 -0.13 4.42 20.85
C LEU A 222 0.98 3.44 20.44
N ALA A 223 1.19 2.39 21.25
CA ALA A 223 2.16 1.34 20.93
C ALA A 223 1.76 0.54 19.68
N ALA A 224 0.48 0.19 19.55
CA ALA A 224 -0.05 -0.46 18.36
C ALA A 224 0.06 0.43 17.12
N LEU A 225 -0.27 1.72 17.25
CA LEU A 225 -0.16 2.68 16.16
C LEU A 225 1.31 2.86 15.72
N ARG A 226 2.26 2.85 16.66
CA ARG A 226 3.70 2.87 16.38
C ARG A 226 4.13 1.67 15.53
N GLN A 227 3.79 0.45 15.96
CA GLN A 227 4.15 -0.78 15.24
C GLN A 227 3.58 -0.80 13.81
N LYS A 228 2.34 -0.36 13.65
CA LYS A 228 1.69 -0.22 12.34
C LYS A 228 2.42 0.78 11.45
N THR A 229 2.77 1.93 12.00
CA THR A 229 3.50 2.98 11.27
C THR A 229 4.92 2.53 10.89
N GLU A 230 5.64 1.84 11.78
CA GLU A 230 6.95 1.24 11.49
C GLU A 230 6.88 0.22 10.34
N PHE A 231 5.86 -0.62 10.36
CA PHE A 231 5.61 -1.57 9.27
C PHE A 231 5.41 -0.85 7.93
N ILE A 232 4.56 0.18 7.91
CA ILE A 232 4.29 0.97 6.70
C ILE A 232 5.56 1.64 6.17
N LEU A 233 6.33 2.31 7.04
CA LEU A 233 7.57 2.97 6.65
C LEU A 233 8.60 1.97 6.08
N THR A 234 8.64 0.75 6.63
CA THR A 234 9.49 -0.31 6.11
C THR A 234 9.02 -0.79 4.73
N ALA A 235 7.72 -0.93 4.53
CA ALA A 235 7.15 -1.29 3.23
C ALA A 235 7.39 -0.20 2.18
N LEU A 236 7.31 1.09 2.56
CA LEU A 236 7.65 2.21 1.70
C LEU A 236 9.11 2.18 1.27
N ASP A 237 10.05 1.95 2.20
CA ASP A 237 11.48 1.80 1.88
C ASP A 237 11.71 0.69 0.84
N GLN A 238 11.07 -0.46 1.01
CA GLN A 238 11.22 -1.59 0.09
C GLN A 238 10.64 -1.26 -1.29
N THR A 239 9.47 -0.64 -1.33
CA THR A 239 8.81 -0.24 -2.59
C THR A 239 9.64 0.79 -3.32
N MET A 240 10.13 1.83 -2.65
CA MET A 240 11.01 2.85 -3.24
C MET A 240 12.29 2.25 -3.81
N ARG A 241 12.97 1.37 -3.06
CA ARG A 241 14.18 0.68 -3.56
C ARG A 241 13.88 -0.12 -4.83
N THR A 242 12.73 -0.82 -4.89
CA THR A 242 12.34 -1.57 -6.09
C THR A 242 12.10 -0.65 -7.28
N LEU A 243 11.56 0.56 -7.05
CA LEU A 243 11.38 1.57 -8.09
C LEU A 243 12.69 2.28 -8.48
N GLY A 244 13.77 2.09 -7.72
CA GLY A 244 15.05 2.78 -7.94
C GLY A 244 15.04 4.23 -7.49
N VAL A 245 14.25 4.56 -6.46
CA VAL A 245 14.11 5.90 -5.87
C VAL A 245 14.34 5.85 -4.36
N GLU A 246 14.62 6.99 -3.75
CA GLU A 246 14.93 7.12 -2.33
C GLU A 246 14.23 8.32 -1.67
N TRP A 247 14.33 8.45 -0.36
CA TRP A 247 13.73 9.57 0.38
C TRP A 247 14.23 10.95 -0.08
N ALA A 248 15.43 11.04 -0.64
CA ALA A 248 15.95 12.28 -1.22
C ALA A 248 15.16 12.75 -2.46
N ASP A 249 14.49 11.83 -3.15
CA ASP A 249 13.68 12.09 -4.34
C ASP A 249 12.23 12.46 -4.01
N VAL A 250 11.81 12.28 -2.75
CA VAL A 250 10.44 12.55 -2.29
C VAL A 250 10.16 14.05 -2.28
N THR A 251 9.00 14.44 -2.79
CA THR A 251 8.48 15.81 -2.81
C THR A 251 7.16 15.97 -2.06
N GLY A 252 6.54 14.89 -1.63
CA GLY A 252 5.31 14.92 -0.83
C GLY A 252 5.11 13.64 -0.05
N VAL A 253 4.69 13.78 1.21
CA VAL A 253 4.34 12.70 2.12
C VAL A 253 2.95 12.96 2.65
N GLN A 254 2.06 11.99 2.52
CA GLN A 254 0.67 12.06 2.97
C GLN A 254 0.43 11.02 4.05
N LEU A 255 0.00 11.45 5.23
CA LEU A 255 -0.41 10.61 6.34
C LEU A 255 -1.94 10.63 6.46
N TYR A 256 -2.57 9.50 6.33
CA TYR A 256 -4.00 9.32 6.45
C TYR A 256 -4.32 8.55 7.72
N THR A 257 -4.89 9.22 8.70
CA THR A 257 -5.36 8.60 9.94
C THR A 257 -6.32 9.52 10.68
N VAL A 258 -7.29 8.93 11.37
CA VAL A 258 -8.18 9.62 12.30
C VAL A 258 -7.69 9.53 13.75
N HIS A 259 -6.60 8.78 13.96
CA HIS A 259 -6.00 8.59 15.27
C HIS A 259 -4.93 9.64 15.57
N ASN A 260 -4.65 9.88 16.85
CA ASN A 260 -3.60 10.82 17.24
C ASN A 260 -2.20 10.24 16.97
N ALA A 261 -1.65 10.52 15.80
CA ALA A 261 -0.29 10.15 15.41
C ALA A 261 0.77 11.21 15.74
N HIS A 262 0.40 12.36 16.35
CA HIS A 262 1.38 13.42 16.71
C HIS A 262 2.56 12.91 17.55
N PRO A 263 2.36 12.01 18.55
CA PRO A 263 3.49 11.49 19.31
C PRO A 263 4.50 10.69 18.46
N LEU A 264 4.11 10.24 17.27
CA LEU A 264 4.97 9.45 16.37
C LEU A 264 5.74 10.33 15.37
N LEU A 265 5.40 11.60 15.24
CA LEU A 265 6.05 12.47 14.25
C LEU A 265 7.52 12.65 14.55
N ALA A 266 7.87 13.10 15.76
CA ALA A 266 9.23 13.51 16.10
C ALA A 266 10.21 12.33 16.24
N ASP A 267 9.76 11.20 16.76
CA ASP A 267 10.64 10.10 17.15
C ASP A 267 10.59 8.89 16.19
N LEU A 268 9.65 8.88 15.26
CA LEU A 268 9.50 7.78 14.28
C LEU A 268 9.40 8.28 12.84
N ILE A 269 8.39 9.12 12.52
CA ILE A 269 8.08 9.46 11.13
C ILE A 269 9.18 10.38 10.56
N LEU A 270 9.40 11.55 11.15
CA LEU A 270 10.38 12.52 10.62
C LEU A 270 11.81 11.99 10.55
N PRO A 271 12.34 11.25 11.55
CA PRO A 271 13.65 10.61 11.43
C PRO A 271 13.75 9.62 10.27
N ARG A 272 12.66 8.86 9.98
CA ARG A 272 12.65 7.90 8.87
C ARG A 272 12.61 8.59 7.51
N LEU A 273 11.93 9.72 7.39
CA LEU A 273 11.88 10.51 6.17
C LEU A 273 13.25 11.13 5.82
N GLY A 274 14.17 11.27 6.79
CA GLY A 274 15.49 11.85 6.56
C GLY A 274 15.40 13.24 5.94
N VAL A 275 16.02 13.44 4.78
CA VAL A 275 16.01 14.75 4.09
C VAL A 275 14.62 15.18 3.63
N ALA A 276 13.71 14.25 3.40
CA ALA A 276 12.32 14.57 3.03
C ALA A 276 11.54 15.20 4.20
N ALA A 277 11.99 15.07 5.44
CA ALA A 277 11.36 15.68 6.59
C ALA A 277 11.21 17.21 6.48
N ARG A 278 12.10 17.87 5.69
CA ARG A 278 12.03 19.32 5.41
C ARG A 278 10.74 19.75 4.69
N LEU A 279 10.07 18.81 4.02
CA LEU A 279 8.82 19.07 3.29
C LEU A 279 7.61 19.06 4.22
N GLY A 280 7.77 18.56 5.46
CA GLY A 280 6.66 18.26 6.35
C GLY A 280 5.88 17.02 5.92
N VAL A 281 4.74 16.82 6.58
CA VAL A 281 3.81 15.73 6.32
C VAL A 281 2.42 16.35 6.13
N GLU A 282 1.80 16.07 4.99
CA GLU A 282 0.39 16.40 4.77
C GLU A 282 -0.48 15.45 5.60
N TRP A 283 -1.04 15.93 6.70
CA TRP A 283 -1.93 15.11 7.52
C TRP A 283 -3.37 15.24 7.05
N HIS A 284 -3.92 14.14 6.60
CA HIS A 284 -5.33 14.03 6.28
C HIS A 284 -6.06 13.33 7.42
N HIS A 285 -6.99 14.03 8.08
CA HIS A 285 -7.90 13.41 9.05
C HIS A 285 -8.91 12.54 8.31
N ALA A 286 -8.46 11.44 7.78
CA ALA A 286 -9.18 10.53 6.92
C ALA A 286 -8.85 9.09 7.32
N GLY A 287 -9.86 8.22 7.26
CA GLY A 287 -9.70 6.80 7.57
C GLY A 287 -9.55 5.97 6.29
N PRO A 288 -8.47 5.19 6.14
CA PRO A 288 -8.46 4.15 5.13
C PRO A 288 -9.46 3.05 5.49
N PRO A 289 -10.14 2.42 4.50
CA PRO A 289 -11.15 1.41 4.80
C PRO A 289 -10.57 0.19 5.55
N GLY A 290 -11.03 -0.04 6.78
CA GLY A 290 -10.70 -1.23 7.57
C GLY A 290 -9.29 -1.28 8.16
N VAL A 291 -8.54 -0.17 8.13
CA VAL A 291 -7.21 -0.02 8.73
C VAL A 291 -7.12 1.29 9.53
N HIS A 292 -6.04 1.50 10.29
CA HIS A 292 -5.91 2.65 11.19
C HIS A 292 -5.03 3.76 10.64
N VAL A 293 -4.06 3.41 9.78
CA VAL A 293 -3.12 4.37 9.22
C VAL A 293 -2.72 3.95 7.80
N GLU A 294 -2.50 4.93 6.94
CA GLU A 294 -1.98 4.75 5.60
C GLU A 294 -0.99 5.88 5.30
N ILE A 295 0.09 5.58 4.63
CA ILE A 295 1.06 6.59 4.21
C ILE A 295 1.27 6.45 2.70
N GLY A 296 1.14 7.59 1.99
CA GLY A 296 1.49 7.73 0.59
C GLY A 296 2.70 8.63 0.41
N VAL A 297 3.54 8.33 -0.56
CA VAL A 297 4.67 9.17 -0.93
C VAL A 297 4.73 9.39 -2.44
N ARG A 298 5.24 10.54 -2.83
CA ARG A 298 5.44 10.89 -4.23
C ARG A 298 6.71 11.71 -4.42
N GLY A 299 7.32 11.58 -5.59
CA GLY A 299 8.41 12.42 -6.05
C GLY A 299 8.00 13.07 -7.37
N MET A 300 7.46 14.29 -7.32
CA MET A 300 6.95 15.02 -8.47
C MET A 300 7.55 16.40 -8.56
N ARG A 301 7.76 16.89 -9.79
CA ARG A 301 8.29 18.23 -10.02
C ARG A 301 7.21 19.24 -10.34
N GLN A 302 6.04 18.75 -10.71
CA GLN A 302 4.90 19.59 -11.02
C GLN A 302 3.62 19.01 -10.44
N GLU A 303 2.92 19.84 -9.69
CA GLU A 303 1.58 19.62 -9.19
C GLU A 303 0.68 20.75 -9.68
N ILE A 304 -0.51 20.41 -10.15
CA ILE A 304 -1.47 21.34 -10.77
C ILE A 304 -2.78 21.26 -9.99
N THR A 305 -3.49 22.39 -9.89
CA THR A 305 -4.88 22.43 -9.42
C THR A 305 -5.77 22.80 -10.62
N ALA A 306 -6.75 21.96 -10.93
CA ALA A 306 -7.66 22.12 -12.08
C ALA A 306 -9.12 22.22 -11.63
#